data_84561accb21268c4dca689c0b6e58121
#
_entry.id   84561accb21268c4dca689c0b6e58121
#
_cell.length_a   1.000
_cell.length_b   1.000
_cell.length_c   1.000
_cell.angle_alpha   90.00
_cell.angle_beta   90.00
_cell.angle_gamma   90.00
#
_symmetry.space_group_name_H-M   'P 1'
#
loop_
_entity.id
_entity.type
_entity.pdbx_description
1 polymer ?
#
loop_
_entity_poly.entity_id
_entity_poly.type
_entity_poly.pdbx_seq_one_letter_code
_entity_poly.pdbx_strand_id
1 'polypeptide(L)'
;MKIYYLPGHGGRITNGLGQALVARGYEVLGRETVGDFKKLDFNDQVAMIANDIKEHFWHKDAKIIANSFGGYLLLHALSKLDPFIGKILLLSSIVGEFSSEEISMGFIPPYADRLSELASSNQYPPPLNCSFHVGSEDWQSNPENVTKFASLLGLPVTVVPNAGHQLPKDYVSSLLDNF
;
A
#
# COMPACT_ATOMS: atom_id res chain seq x y z
N MET A 1 9.12 -18.84 -2.57
CA MET A 1 8.63 -18.08 -1.40
C MET A 1 7.38 -17.33 -1.82
N LYS A 2 6.34 -17.30 -0.96
CA LYS A 2 5.08 -16.56 -1.24
C LYS A 2 5.21 -15.09 -0.88
N ILE A 3 4.56 -14.23 -1.67
CA ILE A 3 4.43 -12.80 -1.40
C ILE A 3 3.00 -12.35 -1.69
N TYR A 4 2.46 -11.50 -0.83
CA TYR A 4 1.15 -10.89 -1.05
C TYR A 4 1.32 -9.55 -1.76
N TYR A 5 0.62 -9.35 -2.86
CA TYR A 5 0.70 -8.12 -3.64
C TYR A 5 -0.67 -7.52 -3.89
N LEU A 6 -0.80 -6.23 -3.60
CA LEU A 6 -1.98 -5.41 -3.89
C LEU A 6 -1.61 -4.30 -4.87
N PRO A 7 -1.99 -4.41 -6.14
CA PRO A 7 -1.74 -3.38 -7.15
C PRO A 7 -2.64 -2.15 -6.93
N GLY A 8 -2.23 -1.04 -7.55
CA GLY A 8 -3.04 0.17 -7.63
C GLY A 8 -4.35 -0.03 -8.40
N HIS A 9 -5.17 1.01 -8.48
CA HIS A 9 -6.47 0.98 -9.14
C HIS A 9 -6.38 0.47 -10.59
N GLY A 10 -7.20 -0.50 -10.94
CA GLY A 10 -7.18 -1.14 -12.26
C GLY A 10 -6.00 -2.08 -12.50
N GLY A 11 -5.19 -2.37 -11.47
CA GLY A 11 -4.00 -3.19 -11.58
C GLY A 11 -4.25 -4.69 -11.46
N ARG A 12 -3.30 -5.48 -11.99
CA ARG A 12 -3.26 -6.94 -11.95
C ARG A 12 -2.00 -7.44 -11.28
N ILE A 13 -2.10 -8.57 -10.58
CA ILE A 13 -0.92 -9.21 -9.95
C ILE A 13 0.00 -9.88 -10.97
N THR A 14 -0.47 -10.07 -12.19
CA THR A 14 0.29 -10.70 -13.30
C THR A 14 1.05 -9.70 -14.18
N ASN A 15 0.94 -8.39 -13.92
CA ASN A 15 1.53 -7.34 -14.75
C ASN A 15 2.52 -6.48 -13.94
N GLY A 16 3.40 -5.77 -14.64
CA GLY A 16 4.29 -4.78 -14.05
C GLY A 16 5.06 -5.26 -12.83
N LEU A 17 4.73 -4.73 -11.65
CA LEU A 17 5.39 -5.10 -10.40
C LEU A 17 5.20 -6.59 -10.06
N GLY A 18 4.02 -7.16 -10.34
CA GLY A 18 3.79 -8.58 -10.14
C GLY A 18 4.71 -9.47 -10.99
N GLN A 19 4.95 -9.11 -12.27
CA GLN A 19 5.94 -9.80 -13.11
C GLN A 19 7.36 -9.66 -12.56
N ALA A 20 7.72 -8.49 -12.05
CA ALA A 20 9.04 -8.27 -11.44
C ALA A 20 9.25 -9.13 -10.18
N LEU A 21 8.19 -9.41 -9.43
CA LEU A 21 8.21 -10.33 -8.29
C LEU A 21 8.36 -11.79 -8.73
N VAL A 22 7.59 -12.21 -9.74
CA VAL A 22 7.73 -13.57 -10.33
C VAL A 22 9.13 -13.79 -10.88
N ALA A 23 9.71 -12.81 -11.56
CA ALA A 23 11.09 -12.88 -12.07
C ALA A 23 12.15 -13.07 -10.96
N ARG A 24 11.82 -12.71 -9.71
CA ARG A 24 12.65 -12.92 -8.50
C ARG A 24 12.35 -14.23 -7.77
N GLY A 25 11.54 -15.10 -8.37
CA GLY A 25 11.20 -16.40 -7.82
C GLY A 25 10.08 -16.40 -6.76
N TYR A 26 9.32 -15.30 -6.65
CA TYR A 26 8.15 -15.29 -5.78
C TYR A 26 6.93 -15.94 -6.44
N GLU A 27 6.18 -16.69 -5.65
CA GLU A 27 4.79 -17.03 -5.92
C GLU A 27 3.93 -15.84 -5.47
N VAL A 28 3.39 -15.10 -6.43
CA VAL A 28 2.64 -13.87 -6.16
C VAL A 28 1.17 -14.21 -5.92
N LEU A 29 0.68 -13.93 -4.74
CA LEU A 29 -0.72 -14.00 -4.33
C LEU A 29 -1.23 -12.59 -4.06
N GLY A 30 -2.55 -12.40 -4.07
CA GLY A 30 -3.14 -11.10 -3.76
C GLY A 30 -4.48 -10.87 -4.44
N ARG A 31 -4.93 -9.64 -4.44
CA ARG A 31 -6.21 -9.24 -5.04
C ARG A 31 -5.98 -8.25 -6.17
N GLU A 32 -6.46 -8.60 -7.35
CA GLU A 32 -6.46 -7.68 -8.49
C GLU A 32 -7.55 -6.62 -8.32
N THR A 33 -7.22 -5.36 -8.50
CA THR A 33 -8.19 -4.25 -8.38
C THR A 33 -9.01 -4.07 -9.65
N VAL A 34 -9.38 -5.18 -10.26
CA VAL A 34 -10.21 -5.31 -11.47
C VAL A 34 -11.25 -6.43 -11.28
N GLY A 35 -12.11 -6.60 -12.27
CA GLY A 35 -13.07 -7.71 -12.30
C GLY A 35 -14.04 -7.69 -11.12
N ASP A 36 -14.33 -8.85 -10.56
CA ASP A 36 -15.34 -8.99 -9.50
C ASP A 36 -14.89 -8.39 -8.18
N PHE A 37 -13.61 -8.45 -7.82
CA PHE A 37 -13.09 -7.79 -6.62
C PHE A 37 -13.32 -6.27 -6.65
N LYS A 38 -13.13 -5.62 -7.79
CA LYS A 38 -13.39 -4.18 -7.96
C LYS A 38 -14.86 -3.78 -7.76
N LYS A 39 -15.79 -4.71 -8.03
CA LYS A 39 -17.24 -4.48 -7.90
C LYS A 39 -17.76 -4.59 -6.46
N LEU A 40 -16.97 -5.17 -5.57
CA LEU A 40 -17.32 -5.31 -4.16
C LEU A 40 -17.35 -3.95 -3.46
N ASP A 41 -18.15 -3.85 -2.43
CA ASP A 41 -18.10 -2.73 -1.52
C ASP A 41 -16.74 -2.62 -0.84
N PHE A 42 -16.32 -1.41 -0.54
CA PHE A 42 -15.00 -1.16 0.06
C PHE A 42 -14.75 -1.98 1.33
N ASN A 43 -15.76 -2.10 2.20
CA ASN A 43 -15.63 -2.89 3.43
C ASN A 43 -15.42 -4.37 3.15
N ASP A 44 -16.05 -4.92 2.10
CA ASP A 44 -15.89 -6.30 1.69
C ASP A 44 -14.49 -6.54 1.10
N GLN A 45 -14.01 -5.60 0.27
CA GLN A 45 -12.62 -5.63 -0.23
C GLN A 45 -11.62 -5.67 0.92
N VAL A 46 -11.77 -4.78 1.89
CA VAL A 46 -10.92 -4.69 3.08
C VAL A 46 -10.99 -5.98 3.92
N ALA A 47 -12.20 -6.52 4.14
CA ALA A 47 -12.40 -7.75 4.91
C ALA A 47 -11.74 -8.96 4.22
N MET A 48 -11.86 -9.09 2.90
CA MET A 48 -11.21 -10.16 2.14
C MET A 48 -9.68 -10.08 2.25
N ILE A 49 -9.10 -8.89 2.15
CA ILE A 49 -7.66 -8.70 2.30
C ILE A 49 -7.22 -9.07 3.73
N ALA A 50 -7.95 -8.61 4.75
CA ALA A 50 -7.64 -8.94 6.13
C ALA A 50 -7.67 -10.46 6.38
N ASN A 51 -8.66 -11.16 5.80
CA ASN A 51 -8.76 -12.63 5.89
C ASN A 51 -7.60 -13.34 5.18
N ASP A 52 -7.25 -12.91 3.96
CA ASP A 52 -6.10 -13.47 3.23
C ASP A 52 -4.81 -13.36 4.05
N ILE A 53 -4.59 -12.20 4.68
CA ILE A 53 -3.42 -11.96 5.52
C ILE A 53 -3.44 -12.87 6.75
N LYS A 54 -4.56 -12.96 7.45
CA LYS A 54 -4.71 -13.82 8.64
C LYS A 54 -4.48 -15.30 8.32
N GLU A 55 -5.03 -15.77 7.23
CA GLU A 55 -5.02 -17.20 6.90
C GLU A 55 -3.69 -17.66 6.30
N HIS A 56 -3.01 -16.80 5.52
CA HIS A 56 -1.90 -17.23 4.69
C HIS A 56 -0.59 -16.48 4.92
N PHE A 57 -0.62 -15.31 5.57
CA PHE A 57 0.54 -14.42 5.71
C PHE A 57 0.81 -13.99 7.16
N TRP A 58 0.18 -14.61 8.17
CA TRP A 58 0.35 -14.22 9.56
C TRP A 58 1.56 -14.89 10.21
N HIS A 59 2.77 -14.56 9.72
CA HIS A 59 4.04 -15.06 10.24
C HIS A 59 5.18 -14.06 10.00
N LYS A 60 6.26 -14.15 10.78
CA LYS A 60 7.38 -13.19 10.77
C LYS A 60 8.10 -13.07 9.43
N ASP A 61 8.12 -14.13 8.62
CA ASP A 61 8.80 -14.16 7.32
C ASP A 61 7.85 -13.78 6.16
N ALA A 62 6.60 -13.43 6.48
CA ALA A 62 5.63 -12.98 5.48
C ALA A 62 6.05 -11.65 4.86
N LYS A 63 5.79 -11.53 3.56
CA LYS A 63 6.09 -10.33 2.78
C LYS A 63 4.82 -9.84 2.09
N ILE A 64 4.57 -8.55 2.25
CA ILE A 64 3.45 -7.86 1.62
C ILE A 64 3.99 -6.64 0.87
N ILE A 65 3.57 -6.48 -0.38
CA ILE A 65 3.83 -5.26 -1.15
C ILE A 65 2.49 -4.70 -1.61
N ALA A 66 2.33 -3.39 -1.52
CA ALA A 66 1.18 -2.72 -2.07
C ALA A 66 1.58 -1.36 -2.68
N ASN A 67 0.86 -0.97 -3.73
CA ASN A 67 1.08 0.34 -4.33
C ASN A 67 -0.22 1.10 -4.54
N SER A 68 -0.15 2.43 -4.47
CA SER A 68 -1.25 3.34 -4.77
C SER A 68 -2.52 2.99 -3.98
N PHE A 69 -3.65 2.80 -4.65
CA PHE A 69 -4.92 2.40 -4.05
C PHE A 69 -4.85 1.02 -3.37
N GLY A 70 -4.02 0.09 -3.87
CA GLY A 70 -3.77 -1.17 -3.17
C GLY A 70 -3.15 -0.98 -1.79
N GLY A 71 -2.29 0.02 -1.64
CA GLY A 71 -1.76 0.43 -0.33
C GLY A 71 -2.84 0.99 0.59
N TYR A 72 -3.78 1.76 0.06
CA TYR A 72 -4.93 2.26 0.82
C TYR A 72 -5.80 1.13 1.36
N LEU A 73 -6.14 0.16 0.50
CA LEU A 73 -6.88 -1.04 0.91
C LEU A 73 -6.13 -1.84 1.99
N LEU A 74 -4.82 -2.02 1.80
CA LEU A 74 -3.99 -2.72 2.78
C LEU A 74 -3.98 -2.02 4.13
N LEU A 75 -3.78 -0.71 4.16
CA LEU A 75 -3.77 0.07 5.41
C LEU A 75 -5.10 -0.05 6.17
N HIS A 76 -6.23 -0.03 5.46
CA HIS A 76 -7.54 -0.27 6.05
C HIS A 76 -7.72 -1.72 6.55
N ALA A 77 -7.17 -2.71 5.84
CA ALA A 77 -7.20 -4.11 6.29
C ALA A 77 -6.36 -4.31 7.56
N LEU A 78 -5.15 -3.74 7.58
CA LEU A 78 -4.28 -3.79 8.75
C LEU A 78 -4.87 -3.10 9.98
N SER A 79 -5.68 -2.05 9.80
CA SER A 79 -6.35 -1.36 10.92
C SER A 79 -7.36 -2.24 11.68
N LYS A 80 -7.74 -3.38 11.11
CA LYS A 80 -8.67 -4.37 11.70
C LYS A 80 -7.97 -5.59 12.29
N LEU A 81 -6.65 -5.61 12.26
CA LEU A 81 -5.81 -6.73 12.72
C LEU A 81 -4.93 -6.27 13.88
N ASP A 82 -4.32 -7.22 14.57
CA ASP A 82 -3.21 -6.92 15.47
C ASP A 82 -2.01 -6.36 14.68
N PRO A 83 -0.99 -5.75 15.34
CA PRO A 83 0.21 -5.28 14.65
C PRO A 83 0.86 -6.38 13.80
N PHE A 84 0.94 -6.16 12.49
CA PHE A 84 1.49 -7.15 11.57
C PHE A 84 2.99 -7.38 11.81
N ILE A 85 3.39 -8.64 11.88
CA ILE A 85 4.74 -9.05 12.32
C ILE A 85 5.72 -9.32 11.17
N GLY A 86 5.22 -9.47 9.93
CA GLY A 86 6.05 -9.65 8.73
C GLY A 86 6.54 -8.33 8.15
N LYS A 87 7.09 -8.37 6.94
CA LYS A 87 7.58 -7.20 6.20
C LYS A 87 6.51 -6.60 5.29
N ILE A 88 6.41 -5.28 5.27
CA ILE A 88 5.55 -4.53 4.35
C ILE A 88 6.36 -3.47 3.60
N LEU A 89 6.15 -3.40 2.29
CA LEU A 89 6.68 -2.36 1.41
C LEU A 89 5.52 -1.63 0.75
N LEU A 90 5.39 -0.33 1.02
CA LEU A 90 4.36 0.53 0.48
C LEU A 90 4.97 1.51 -0.55
N LEU A 91 4.50 1.43 -1.79
CA LEU A 91 4.99 2.23 -2.91
C LEU A 91 3.90 3.21 -3.37
N SER A 92 4.15 4.49 -3.28
CA SER A 92 3.19 5.55 -3.63
C SER A 92 1.78 5.26 -3.10
N SER A 93 1.69 4.84 -1.83
CA SER A 93 0.41 4.50 -1.21
C SER A 93 -0.42 5.73 -0.92
N ILE A 94 -1.69 5.70 -1.32
CA ILE A 94 -2.68 6.69 -0.92
C ILE A 94 -2.99 6.48 0.57
N VAL A 95 -3.14 7.57 1.32
CA VAL A 95 -3.47 7.55 2.76
C VAL A 95 -4.77 8.30 3.10
N GLY A 96 -5.40 8.94 2.11
CA GLY A 96 -6.63 9.70 2.26
C GLY A 96 -7.06 10.34 0.94
N GLU A 97 -7.82 11.41 1.01
CA GLU A 97 -8.18 12.18 -0.17
C GLU A 97 -6.95 12.85 -0.80
N PHE A 98 -7.03 13.08 -2.10
CA PHE A 98 -6.03 13.83 -2.83
C PHE A 98 -6.66 14.65 -3.95
N SER A 99 -6.04 15.77 -4.26
CA SER A 99 -6.46 16.65 -5.35
C SER A 99 -5.26 17.38 -5.94
N SER A 100 -5.42 17.84 -7.16
CA SER A 100 -4.49 18.74 -7.82
C SER A 100 -5.27 19.86 -8.50
N GLU A 101 -5.04 21.10 -8.08
CA GLU A 101 -5.64 22.28 -8.70
C GLU A 101 -5.10 22.47 -10.12
N GLU A 102 -3.83 22.17 -10.35
CA GLU A 102 -3.17 22.34 -11.65
C GLU A 102 -3.85 21.58 -12.78
N ILE A 103 -4.29 20.34 -12.51
CA ILE A 103 -4.99 19.50 -13.49
C ILE A 103 -6.48 19.40 -13.22
N SER A 104 -7.00 20.14 -12.22
CA SER A 104 -8.40 20.16 -11.81
C SER A 104 -8.97 18.74 -11.56
N MET A 105 -8.20 17.89 -10.91
CA MET A 105 -8.58 16.52 -10.58
C MET A 105 -8.49 16.28 -9.07
N GLY A 106 -9.39 15.45 -8.59
CA GLY A 106 -9.40 15.02 -7.19
C GLY A 106 -10.09 13.68 -7.03
N PHE A 107 -9.79 13.01 -5.94
CA PHE A 107 -10.42 11.75 -5.57
C PHE A 107 -10.58 11.67 -4.06
N ILE A 108 -11.80 11.39 -3.64
CA ILE A 108 -12.14 11.13 -2.24
C ILE A 108 -12.43 9.63 -2.11
N PRO A 109 -11.48 8.84 -1.60
CA PRO A 109 -11.70 7.41 -1.41
C PRO A 109 -12.72 7.15 -0.28
N PRO A 110 -13.37 5.99 -0.25
CA PRO A 110 -14.22 5.62 0.88
C PRO A 110 -13.47 5.73 2.21
N TYR A 111 -14.10 6.34 3.21
CA TYR A 111 -13.50 6.57 4.54
C TYR A 111 -12.18 7.35 4.52
N ALA A 112 -12.11 8.40 3.72
CA ALA A 112 -10.90 9.18 3.46
C ALA A 112 -10.16 9.66 4.72
N ASP A 113 -10.88 10.03 5.78
CA ASP A 113 -10.31 10.52 7.04
C ASP A 113 -9.95 9.40 8.04
N ARG A 114 -10.45 8.19 7.81
CA ARG A 114 -10.38 7.10 8.82
C ARG A 114 -8.97 6.71 9.24
N LEU A 115 -8.05 6.61 8.31
CA LEU A 115 -6.66 6.25 8.61
C LEU A 115 -6.00 7.33 9.48
N SER A 116 -6.20 8.60 9.13
CA SER A 116 -5.68 9.75 9.87
C SER A 116 -6.29 9.84 11.28
N GLU A 117 -7.59 9.61 11.42
CA GLU A 117 -8.27 9.57 12.72
C GLU A 117 -7.72 8.48 13.64
N LEU A 118 -7.56 7.25 13.11
CA LEU A 118 -7.02 6.12 13.87
C LEU A 118 -5.58 6.36 14.29
N ALA A 119 -4.73 6.91 13.39
CA ALA A 119 -3.35 7.21 13.70
C ALA A 119 -3.23 8.33 14.76
N SER A 120 -4.00 9.40 14.63
CA SER A 120 -3.99 10.54 15.54
C SER A 120 -4.50 10.18 16.93
N SER A 121 -5.43 9.24 17.03
CA SER A 121 -5.99 8.76 18.31
C SER A 121 -5.23 7.58 18.93
N ASN A 122 -4.09 7.17 18.35
CA ASN A 122 -3.31 5.99 18.76
C ASN A 122 -4.13 4.67 18.73
N GLN A 123 -5.12 4.59 17.84
CA GLN A 123 -5.95 3.39 17.66
C GLN A 123 -5.55 2.56 16.43
N TYR A 124 -4.65 3.07 15.59
CA TYR A 124 -4.11 2.29 14.48
C TYR A 124 -3.05 1.30 15.02
N PRO A 125 -3.15 -0.01 14.71
CA PRO A 125 -2.14 -1.00 15.09
C PRO A 125 -0.93 -0.91 14.15
N PRO A 126 0.19 -0.25 14.54
CA PRO A 126 1.29 -0.06 13.62
C PRO A 126 1.98 -1.39 13.32
N PRO A 127 2.22 -1.75 12.04
CA PRO A 127 2.99 -2.92 11.68
C PRO A 127 4.44 -2.80 12.16
N LEU A 128 5.05 -3.91 12.56
CA LEU A 128 6.39 -3.91 13.18
C LEU A 128 7.51 -3.62 12.18
N ASN A 129 7.32 -3.94 10.91
CA ASN A 129 8.33 -3.80 9.85
C ASN A 129 7.67 -3.33 8.55
N CYS A 130 7.48 -2.04 8.43
CA CYS A 130 6.83 -1.41 7.28
C CYS A 130 7.61 -0.17 6.86
N SER A 131 7.79 0.04 5.56
CA SER A 131 8.36 1.25 5.00
C SER A 131 7.49 1.82 3.88
N PHE A 132 7.43 3.14 3.83
CA PHE A 132 6.79 3.91 2.77
C PHE A 132 7.84 4.48 1.83
N HIS A 133 7.56 4.43 0.53
CA HIS A 133 8.35 5.08 -0.52
C HIS A 133 7.40 5.88 -1.41
N VAL A 134 7.62 7.18 -1.52
CA VAL A 134 6.75 8.12 -2.25
C VAL A 134 7.58 9.11 -3.04
N GLY A 135 7.09 9.51 -4.22
CA GLY A 135 7.76 10.51 -5.03
C GLY A 135 7.60 11.92 -4.46
N SER A 136 8.64 12.76 -4.59
CA SER A 136 8.58 14.17 -4.14
C SER A 136 7.56 15.01 -4.90
N GLU A 137 7.18 14.59 -6.11
CA GLU A 137 6.22 15.26 -7.01
C GLU A 137 4.91 14.45 -7.16
N ASP A 138 4.67 13.49 -6.25
CA ASP A 138 3.48 12.67 -6.27
C ASP A 138 2.28 13.43 -5.69
N TRP A 139 1.40 13.92 -6.56
CA TRP A 139 0.21 14.64 -6.15
C TRP A 139 -0.93 13.73 -5.65
N GLN A 140 -0.92 12.43 -6.01
CA GLN A 140 -1.95 11.47 -5.58
C GLN A 140 -1.64 10.91 -4.18
N SER A 141 -0.40 10.44 -3.98
CA SER A 141 0.07 9.98 -2.67
C SER A 141 0.91 11.09 -2.02
N ASN A 142 0.34 12.26 -1.90
CA ASN A 142 1.03 13.47 -1.45
C ASN A 142 2.08 13.18 -0.38
N PRO A 143 3.39 13.47 -0.61
CA PRO A 143 4.46 13.06 0.29
C PRO A 143 4.34 13.66 1.70
N GLU A 144 3.73 14.85 1.85
CA GLU A 144 3.49 15.47 3.15
C GLU A 144 2.44 14.67 3.94
N ASN A 145 1.34 14.26 3.28
CA ASN A 145 0.29 13.46 3.90
C ASN A 145 0.79 12.07 4.30
N VAL A 146 1.56 11.42 3.42
CA VAL A 146 2.19 10.12 3.71
C VAL A 146 3.17 10.23 4.87
N THR A 147 4.03 11.25 4.87
CA THR A 147 5.00 11.49 5.96
C THR A 147 4.30 11.77 7.29
N LYS A 148 3.25 12.60 7.28
CA LYS A 148 2.45 12.88 8.48
C LYS A 148 1.82 11.60 9.05
N PHE A 149 1.15 10.82 8.20
CA PHE A 149 0.51 9.56 8.61
C PHE A 149 1.54 8.57 9.17
N ALA A 150 2.62 8.31 8.44
CA ALA A 150 3.66 7.37 8.85
C ALA A 150 4.37 7.82 10.15
N SER A 151 4.61 9.12 10.32
CA SER A 151 5.21 9.68 11.54
C SER A 151 4.35 9.45 12.79
N LEU A 152 3.04 9.55 12.66
CA LEU A 152 2.10 9.22 13.76
C LEU A 152 2.21 7.75 14.19
N LEU A 153 2.61 6.88 13.27
CA LEU A 153 2.78 5.44 13.52
C LEU A 153 4.23 5.05 13.85
N GLY A 154 5.17 5.99 13.82
CA GLY A 154 6.59 5.71 14.02
C GLY A 154 7.23 4.90 12.87
N LEU A 155 6.69 5.00 11.65
CA LEU A 155 7.14 4.24 10.48
C LEU A 155 8.04 5.08 9.57
N PRO A 156 9.09 4.47 8.96
CA PRO A 156 9.98 5.16 8.05
C PRO A 156 9.33 5.50 6.70
N VAL A 157 9.65 6.68 6.19
CA VAL A 157 9.28 7.16 4.85
C VAL A 157 10.53 7.55 4.09
N THR A 158 10.62 7.14 2.84
CA THR A 158 11.59 7.63 1.87
C THR A 158 10.87 8.46 0.81
N VAL A 159 11.19 9.74 0.76
CA VAL A 159 10.72 10.62 -0.32
C VAL A 159 11.74 10.57 -1.45
N VAL A 160 11.33 10.05 -2.61
CA VAL A 160 12.20 9.85 -3.78
C VAL A 160 12.26 11.15 -4.58
N PRO A 161 13.43 11.78 -4.72
CA PRO A 161 13.55 13.06 -5.42
C PRO A 161 13.15 12.97 -6.90
N ASN A 162 12.49 14.01 -7.40
CA ASN A 162 12.08 14.16 -8.82
C ASN A 162 11.24 12.97 -9.34
N ALA A 163 10.51 12.31 -8.47
CA ALA A 163 9.62 11.20 -8.82
C ALA A 163 8.15 11.60 -8.57
N GLY A 164 7.28 11.26 -9.52
CA GLY A 164 5.84 11.38 -9.39
C GLY A 164 5.21 10.12 -8.79
N HIS A 165 3.94 9.89 -9.12
CA HIS A 165 3.18 8.73 -8.63
C HIS A 165 3.78 7.38 -9.06
N GLN A 166 4.41 7.32 -10.21
CA GLN A 166 5.21 6.16 -10.63
C GLN A 166 6.66 6.37 -10.22
N LEU A 167 7.11 5.59 -9.26
CA LEU A 167 8.51 5.59 -8.85
C LEU A 167 9.42 5.05 -9.98
N PRO A 168 10.67 5.53 -10.10
CA PRO A 168 11.60 5.04 -11.10
C PRO A 168 11.79 3.52 -11.03
N LYS A 169 11.79 2.87 -12.19
CA LYS A 169 11.86 1.38 -12.26
C LYS A 169 13.12 0.82 -11.60
N ASP A 170 14.26 1.46 -11.80
CA ASP A 170 15.54 1.02 -11.22
C ASP A 170 15.53 1.16 -9.71
N TYR A 171 14.92 2.23 -9.20
CA TYR A 171 14.71 2.42 -7.75
C TYR A 171 13.85 1.30 -7.16
N VAL A 172 12.68 1.02 -7.77
CA VAL A 172 11.80 -0.06 -7.33
C VAL A 172 12.49 -1.41 -7.44
N SER A 173 13.23 -1.68 -8.54
CA SER A 173 14.00 -2.90 -8.71
C SER A 173 14.99 -3.11 -7.56
N SER A 174 15.75 -2.08 -7.19
CA SER A 174 16.68 -2.13 -6.07
C SER A 174 16.00 -2.41 -4.73
N LEU A 175 14.82 -1.85 -4.49
CA LEU A 175 14.03 -2.15 -3.30
C LEU A 175 13.63 -3.63 -3.25
N LEU A 176 13.15 -4.17 -4.38
CA LEU A 176 12.71 -5.57 -4.47
C LEU A 176 13.86 -6.56 -4.30
N ASP A 177 15.08 -6.21 -4.75
CA ASP A 177 16.27 -7.05 -4.61
C ASP A 177 16.72 -7.18 -3.14
N ASN A 178 16.34 -6.21 -2.29
CA ASN A 178 16.69 -6.16 -0.87
C ASN A 178 15.50 -6.46 0.07
N PHE A 179 14.33 -6.71 -0.48
CA PHE A 179 13.10 -7.00 0.27
C PHE A 179 12.96 -8.49 0.57
#